data_32e678e5fd3c8f8b996e3f467c6dabd2
#
_entry.id   32e678e5fd3c8f8b996e3f467c6dabd2
#
_cell.length_a   1.000
_cell.length_b   1.000
_cell.length_c   1.000
_cell.angle_alpha   90.00
_cell.angle_beta   90.00
_cell.angle_gamma   90.00
#
_symmetry.space_group_name_H-M   'P 1'
#
loop_
_entity.id
_entity.type
_entity.pdbx_description
1 polymer ?
#
loop_
_entity_poly.entity_id
_entity_poly.type
_entity_poly.pdbx_seq_one_letter_code
_entity_poly.pdbx_strand_id
1 'polypeptide(L)'
;TPLLSWLASSLIAGGVGRFFMVCHERFRRDVRACIPDDVGFFCPAQEAVSDQLHVFLSTADESEEDVIVVTGPAIILPYANDEEEFDSAPIVSPVTSVNRVTLMQALDEKFIFTEFLKDHGVPYTDRDGVYGVASLSELPEWQPVLNQCNLYRLAQQGVEIWDYNNTYVEPGVAVGAGSALLPGTILRGHTSIGCGCTIGPNSYLENAKIGDDTNVNSSQVYNSTVGYDTHIGPFAYIRPGSTIGSHIRVGDFVEIKNSTIADGTKISHLTYVGDSDVGQNCNFGCGTVTVNYDRAKKYRTTIGDNAFIGCNTNLIAPVTVGDGSYIAAGSTITDDIPAMALAIARARQQNKKDWAAKHKIKEK
;
A
#
# COMPACT_ATOMS: atom_id res chain seq x y z
N THR A 1 6.80 -9.33 6.57
CA THR A 1 5.84 -8.62 7.45
C THR A 1 6.24 -8.81 8.88
N PRO A 2 6.25 -7.77 9.72
CA PRO A 2 6.53 -7.93 11.15
C PRO A 2 5.52 -8.89 11.81
N LEU A 3 6.00 -9.75 12.72
CA LEU A 3 5.14 -10.66 13.48
C LEU A 3 4.04 -9.90 14.23
N LEU A 4 4.36 -8.72 14.73
CA LEU A 4 3.40 -7.86 15.43
C LEU A 4 2.20 -7.46 14.57
N SER A 5 2.38 -7.27 13.27
CA SER A 5 1.26 -6.97 12.35
C SER A 5 0.28 -8.15 12.24
N TRP A 6 0.79 -9.37 12.20
CA TRP A 6 -0.04 -10.57 12.19
C TRP A 6 -0.79 -10.74 13.51
N LEU A 7 -0.10 -10.62 14.62
CA LEU A 7 -0.69 -10.72 15.95
C LEU A 7 -1.76 -9.63 16.17
N ALA A 8 -1.45 -8.39 15.85
CA ALA A 8 -2.41 -7.29 15.97
C ALA A 8 -3.66 -7.52 15.11
N SER A 9 -3.50 -7.99 13.87
CA SER A 9 -4.64 -8.30 13.00
C SER A 9 -5.53 -9.40 13.58
N SER A 10 -4.95 -10.45 14.14
CA SER A 10 -5.72 -11.53 14.77
C SER A 10 -6.46 -11.03 16.02
N LEU A 11 -5.81 -10.22 16.86
CA LEU A 11 -6.46 -9.63 18.04
C LEU A 11 -7.60 -8.67 17.68
N ILE A 12 -7.42 -7.85 16.62
CA ILE A 12 -8.47 -6.96 16.12
C ILE A 12 -9.65 -7.78 15.59
N ALA A 13 -9.40 -8.86 14.86
CA ALA A 13 -10.45 -9.77 14.39
C ALA A 13 -11.19 -10.43 15.55
N GLY A 14 -10.53 -10.66 16.69
CA GLY A 14 -11.11 -11.13 17.96
C GLY A 14 -11.81 -10.03 18.78
N GLY A 15 -11.93 -8.80 18.25
CA GLY A 15 -12.67 -7.71 18.91
C GLY A 15 -11.82 -6.71 19.69
N VAL A 16 -10.49 -6.81 19.67
CA VAL A 16 -9.62 -5.83 20.35
C VAL A 16 -9.65 -4.49 19.63
N GLY A 17 -10.22 -3.46 20.26
CA GLY A 17 -10.36 -2.11 19.69
C GLY A 17 -9.24 -1.15 20.06
N ARG A 18 -8.41 -1.47 21.06
CA ARG A 18 -7.38 -0.54 21.57
C ARG A 18 -6.13 -1.28 22.02
N PHE A 19 -4.97 -0.66 21.74
CA PHE A 19 -3.66 -1.21 22.12
C PHE A 19 -2.88 -0.27 23.03
N PHE A 20 -2.37 -0.83 24.14
CA PHE A 20 -1.37 -0.21 24.98
C PHE A 20 -0.04 -0.93 24.78
N MET A 21 0.92 -0.25 24.16
CA MET A 21 2.16 -0.87 23.70
C MET A 21 3.36 -0.32 24.47
N VAL A 22 4.08 -1.17 25.15
CA VAL A 22 5.33 -0.81 25.83
C VAL A 22 6.52 -1.20 24.96
N CYS A 23 7.22 -0.22 24.45
CA CYS A 23 8.42 -0.46 23.63
C CYS A 23 9.46 0.64 23.84
N HIS A 24 10.71 0.36 23.43
CA HIS A 24 11.75 1.38 23.44
C HIS A 24 11.44 2.46 22.41
N GLU A 25 11.71 3.74 22.70
CA GLU A 25 11.37 4.91 21.88
C GLU A 25 11.81 4.77 20.41
N ARG A 26 12.99 4.20 20.15
CA ARG A 26 13.49 3.96 18.79
C ARG A 26 12.58 3.07 17.92
N PHE A 27 11.76 2.21 18.53
CA PHE A 27 10.84 1.30 17.82
C PHE A 27 9.41 1.83 17.74
N ARG A 28 9.09 2.95 18.38
CA ARG A 28 7.73 3.49 18.47
C ARG A 28 7.08 3.68 17.09
N ARG A 29 7.84 4.19 16.13
CA ARG A 29 7.35 4.38 14.76
C ARG A 29 7.05 3.05 14.07
N ASP A 30 7.94 2.06 14.22
CA ASP A 30 7.79 0.75 13.58
C ASP A 30 6.64 -0.02 14.20
N VAL A 31 6.50 0.04 15.52
CA VAL A 31 5.38 -0.55 16.27
C VAL A 31 4.05 0.10 15.87
N ARG A 32 4.00 1.43 15.77
CA ARG A 32 2.78 2.13 15.31
C ARG A 32 2.37 1.72 13.90
N ALA A 33 3.33 1.52 13.01
CA ALA A 33 3.09 1.08 11.64
C ALA A 33 2.51 -0.35 11.52
N CYS A 34 2.53 -1.12 12.61
CA CYS A 34 1.92 -2.45 12.66
C CYS A 34 0.43 -2.44 13.04
N ILE A 35 -0.10 -1.31 13.48
CA ILE A 35 -1.48 -1.16 13.95
C ILE A 35 -2.23 -0.24 12.97
N PRO A 36 -3.44 -0.60 12.50
CA PRO A 36 -4.26 0.25 11.63
C PRO A 36 -4.54 1.63 12.25
N ASP A 37 -4.71 2.65 11.40
CA ASP A 37 -4.88 4.04 11.86
C ASP A 37 -6.21 4.29 12.59
N ASP A 38 -7.23 3.52 12.31
CA ASP A 38 -8.56 3.56 12.90
C ASP A 38 -8.66 2.84 14.25
N VAL A 39 -7.61 2.13 14.66
CA VAL A 39 -7.54 1.41 15.94
C VAL A 39 -6.85 2.25 17.00
N GLY A 40 -7.42 2.29 18.21
CA GLY A 40 -6.86 3.00 19.33
C GLY A 40 -5.43 2.52 19.68
N PHE A 41 -4.46 3.44 19.64
CA PHE A 41 -3.06 3.12 19.92
C PHE A 41 -2.47 4.09 20.94
N PHE A 42 -1.92 3.55 22.01
CA PHE A 42 -1.22 4.31 23.02
C PHE A 42 0.15 3.67 23.33
N CYS A 43 1.20 4.47 23.30
CA CYS A 43 2.55 4.04 23.64
C CYS A 43 3.10 4.99 24.72
N PRO A 44 3.20 4.54 25.99
CA PRO A 44 3.61 5.36 27.10
C PRO A 44 5.08 5.74 27.06
N ALA A 45 5.46 6.79 27.81
CA ALA A 45 6.85 7.03 28.16
C ALA A 45 7.32 5.98 29.19
N GLN A 46 8.56 5.51 29.08
CA GLN A 46 9.08 4.42 29.92
C GLN A 46 9.00 4.70 31.44
N GLU A 47 9.07 5.96 31.85
CA GLU A 47 9.10 6.36 33.26
C GLU A 47 7.72 6.38 33.94
N ALA A 48 6.63 6.25 33.17
CA ALA A 48 5.26 6.39 33.68
C ALA A 48 4.32 5.29 33.19
N VAL A 49 4.84 4.09 32.89
CA VAL A 49 4.05 3.00 32.30
C VAL A 49 2.86 2.60 33.18
N SER A 50 3.06 2.44 34.50
CA SER A 50 2.02 2.02 35.43
C SER A 50 0.88 3.04 35.52
N ASP A 51 1.21 4.32 35.74
CA ASP A 51 0.21 5.39 35.87
C ASP A 51 -0.57 5.57 34.55
N GLN A 52 0.14 5.51 33.42
CA GLN A 52 -0.48 5.64 32.11
C GLN A 52 -1.32 4.43 31.71
N LEU A 53 -0.94 3.21 32.16
CA LEU A 53 -1.75 2.02 31.99
C LEU A 53 -3.04 2.13 32.81
N HIS A 54 -2.96 2.59 34.05
CA HIS A 54 -4.15 2.82 34.88
C HIS A 54 -5.12 3.79 34.20
N VAL A 55 -4.63 4.92 33.68
CA VAL A 55 -5.44 5.88 32.93
C VAL A 55 -6.04 5.23 31.66
N PHE A 56 -5.26 4.49 30.92
CA PHE A 56 -5.75 3.79 29.72
C PHE A 56 -6.88 2.81 30.03
N LEU A 57 -6.74 2.02 31.10
CA LEU A 57 -7.77 1.06 31.54
C LEU A 57 -9.01 1.76 32.10
N SER A 58 -8.87 2.88 32.79
CA SER A 58 -9.99 3.64 33.35
C SER A 58 -10.85 4.33 32.27
N THR A 59 -10.31 4.55 31.08
CA THR A 59 -11.06 5.12 29.93
C THR A 59 -11.71 4.05 29.05
N ALA A 60 -11.63 2.78 29.43
CA ALA A 60 -12.30 1.68 28.73
C ALA A 60 -13.82 1.72 28.96
N ASP A 61 -14.58 1.22 27.99
CA ASP A 61 -16.04 1.08 28.13
C ASP A 61 -16.35 0.07 29.25
N GLU A 62 -17.49 0.23 29.92
CA GLU A 62 -17.94 -0.69 30.98
C GLU A 62 -18.12 -2.13 30.45
N SER A 63 -18.39 -2.28 29.16
CA SER A 63 -18.51 -3.58 28.50
C SER A 63 -17.18 -4.29 28.25
N GLU A 64 -16.04 -3.59 28.36
CA GLU A 64 -14.70 -4.16 28.19
C GLU A 64 -14.21 -4.76 29.52
N GLU A 65 -14.59 -6.02 29.79
CA GLU A 65 -14.26 -6.70 31.07
C GLU A 65 -12.86 -7.29 31.10
N ASP A 66 -12.32 -7.68 29.95
CA ASP A 66 -11.04 -8.39 29.84
C ASP A 66 -9.95 -7.56 29.15
N VAL A 67 -8.74 -7.77 29.61
CA VAL A 67 -7.51 -7.21 29.04
C VAL A 67 -6.65 -8.35 28.52
N ILE A 68 -6.33 -8.32 27.23
CA ILE A 68 -5.43 -9.30 26.65
C ILE A 68 -3.99 -8.79 26.80
N VAL A 69 -3.19 -9.56 27.52
CA VAL A 69 -1.79 -9.27 27.82
C VAL A 69 -0.89 -10.13 26.97
N VAL A 70 -0.04 -9.51 26.17
CA VAL A 70 0.96 -10.18 25.36
C VAL A 70 2.35 -9.95 25.95
N THR A 71 2.99 -11.02 26.41
CA THR A 71 4.31 -10.98 27.08
C THR A 71 5.45 -11.44 26.21
N GLY A 72 5.17 -12.00 25.03
CA GLY A 72 6.18 -12.52 24.12
C GLY A 72 5.71 -12.59 22.68
N PRO A 73 6.60 -12.94 21.76
CA PRO A 73 6.25 -13.15 20.36
C PRO A 73 5.25 -14.31 20.24
N ALA A 74 4.12 -14.06 19.61
CA ALA A 74 3.05 -15.04 19.46
C ALA A 74 2.38 -14.95 18.09
N ILE A 75 1.78 -16.06 17.68
CA ILE A 75 0.92 -16.21 16.50
C ILE A 75 -0.43 -16.73 17.01
N ILE A 76 -1.50 -16.14 16.51
CA ILE A 76 -2.86 -16.62 16.72
C ILE A 76 -3.38 -17.08 15.35
N LEU A 77 -3.71 -18.37 15.23
CA LEU A 77 -4.28 -18.94 14.01
C LEU A 77 -5.80 -19.05 14.17
N PRO A 78 -6.60 -18.38 13.34
CA PRO A 78 -8.02 -18.64 13.23
C PRO A 78 -8.24 -20.06 12.67
N TYR A 79 -9.10 -20.83 13.29
CA TYR A 79 -9.48 -22.19 12.84
C TYR A 79 -8.39 -23.28 12.96
N ALA A 80 -7.66 -23.34 14.06
CA ALA A 80 -6.90 -24.54 14.39
C ALA A 80 -7.89 -25.70 14.54
N ASN A 81 -7.90 -26.65 13.58
CA ASN A 81 -8.69 -27.86 13.74
C ASN A 81 -8.16 -28.64 14.93
N ASP A 82 -9.06 -29.17 15.76
CA ASP A 82 -8.78 -29.91 17.00
C ASP A 82 -7.96 -31.22 16.81
N GLU A 83 -7.49 -31.52 15.59
CA GLU A 83 -6.86 -32.81 15.24
C GLU A 83 -5.33 -32.79 15.09
N GLU A 84 -4.67 -31.62 15.14
CA GLU A 84 -3.20 -31.56 15.17
C GLU A 84 -2.73 -31.10 16.55
N GLU A 85 -2.51 -32.05 17.46
CA GLU A 85 -1.70 -31.84 18.66
C GLU A 85 -0.28 -31.44 18.27
N PHE A 86 0.01 -30.16 18.19
CA PHE A 86 1.38 -29.68 18.22
C PHE A 86 1.93 -29.88 19.64
N ASP A 87 2.80 -30.88 19.79
CA ASP A 87 3.37 -31.40 21.05
C ASP A 87 4.41 -30.42 21.66
N SER A 88 4.04 -29.14 21.80
CA SER A 88 4.83 -28.18 22.60
C SER A 88 3.95 -27.06 23.15
N ALA A 89 3.17 -27.40 24.15
CA ALA A 89 2.53 -26.38 24.99
C ALA A 89 3.62 -25.60 25.76
N PRO A 90 3.76 -24.27 25.52
CA PRO A 90 4.68 -23.48 26.34
C PRO A 90 4.22 -23.49 27.79
N ILE A 91 5.17 -23.54 28.70
CA ILE A 91 4.93 -23.57 30.19
C ILE A 91 4.13 -22.35 30.64
N VAL A 92 4.11 -21.25 29.86
CA VAL A 92 3.25 -20.08 30.06
C VAL A 92 2.83 -19.58 28.68
N SER A 93 1.53 -19.46 28.43
CA SER A 93 1.04 -18.87 27.18
C SER A 93 1.57 -17.44 27.02
N PRO A 94 2.13 -17.06 25.86
CA PRO A 94 2.59 -15.70 25.60
C PRO A 94 1.42 -14.70 25.49
N VAL A 95 0.19 -15.17 25.43
CA VAL A 95 -1.03 -14.37 25.37
C VAL A 95 -1.98 -14.84 26.45
N THR A 96 -2.32 -13.94 27.36
CA THR A 96 -3.19 -14.21 28.51
C THR A 96 -4.32 -13.20 28.59
N SER A 97 -5.50 -13.62 29.00
CA SER A 97 -6.61 -12.73 29.36
C SER A 97 -6.59 -12.51 30.89
N VAL A 98 -6.83 -11.27 31.28
CA VAL A 98 -6.91 -10.86 32.69
C VAL A 98 -8.11 -9.94 32.86
N ASN A 99 -8.88 -10.15 33.94
CA ASN A 99 -9.96 -9.24 34.24
C ASN A 99 -9.45 -7.82 34.53
N ARG A 100 -10.05 -6.83 33.89
CA ARG A 100 -9.64 -5.43 33.94
C ARG A 100 -9.64 -4.85 35.35
N VAL A 101 -10.67 -5.13 36.11
CA VAL A 101 -10.80 -4.61 37.49
C VAL A 101 -9.70 -5.18 38.38
N THR A 102 -9.41 -6.48 38.25
CA THR A 102 -8.34 -7.16 39.02
C THR A 102 -6.96 -6.56 38.63
N LEU A 103 -6.72 -6.28 37.38
CA LEU A 103 -5.47 -5.65 36.94
C LEU A 103 -5.35 -4.22 37.46
N MET A 104 -6.43 -3.42 37.45
CA MET A 104 -6.43 -2.06 37.99
C MET A 104 -6.14 -2.05 39.49
N GLN A 105 -6.76 -2.95 40.27
CA GLN A 105 -6.50 -3.07 41.71
C GLN A 105 -5.03 -3.42 42.01
N ALA A 106 -4.46 -4.33 41.21
CA ALA A 106 -3.05 -4.69 41.36
C ALA A 106 -2.10 -3.54 41.03
N LEU A 107 -2.44 -2.68 40.05
CA LEU A 107 -1.64 -1.49 39.72
C LEU A 107 -1.52 -0.52 40.91
N ASP A 108 -2.51 -0.45 41.78
CA ASP A 108 -2.50 0.37 42.99
C ASP A 108 -1.59 -0.21 44.11
N GLU A 109 -1.31 -1.52 44.09
CA GLU A 109 -0.63 -2.24 45.18
C GLU A 109 0.86 -2.54 44.98
N LYS A 110 1.48 -2.06 43.87
CA LYS A 110 2.88 -2.38 43.50
C LYS A 110 3.18 -3.87 43.48
N PHE A 111 2.90 -4.53 42.38
CA PHE A 111 3.09 -5.96 42.19
C PHE A 111 4.18 -6.30 41.19
N ILE A 112 4.64 -7.56 41.19
CA ILE A 112 5.49 -8.09 40.12
C ILE A 112 4.59 -8.63 39.02
N PHE A 113 4.59 -7.98 37.86
CA PHE A 113 3.66 -8.23 36.77
C PHE A 113 3.63 -9.70 36.29
N THR A 114 4.80 -10.35 36.23
CA THR A 114 4.91 -11.76 35.84
C THR A 114 4.33 -12.73 36.87
N GLU A 115 4.40 -12.41 38.17
CA GLU A 115 3.77 -13.21 39.23
C GLU A 115 2.26 -13.02 39.21
N PHE A 116 1.81 -11.78 39.05
CA PHE A 116 0.39 -11.46 38.90
C PHE A 116 -0.25 -12.24 37.75
N LEU A 117 0.41 -12.29 36.57
CA LEU A 117 -0.10 -13.03 35.41
C LEU A 117 -0.17 -14.55 35.67
N LYS A 118 0.73 -15.12 36.48
CA LYS A 118 0.65 -16.53 36.89
C LYS A 118 -0.54 -16.83 37.77
N ASP A 119 -0.88 -15.89 38.67
CA ASP A 119 -1.94 -16.08 39.68
C ASP A 119 -3.33 -15.72 39.12
N HIS A 120 -3.44 -14.77 38.22
CA HIS A 120 -4.70 -14.19 37.71
C HIS A 120 -4.91 -14.29 36.21
N GLY A 121 -3.87 -14.61 35.45
CA GLY A 121 -3.95 -14.73 33.99
C GLY A 121 -4.56 -16.06 33.56
N VAL A 122 -5.51 -15.99 32.62
CA VAL A 122 -6.06 -17.16 31.93
C VAL A 122 -5.47 -17.21 30.54
N PRO A 123 -4.93 -18.36 30.09
CA PRO A 123 -4.48 -18.45 28.69
C PRO A 123 -5.57 -17.98 27.73
N TYR A 124 -5.21 -17.12 26.80
CA TYR A 124 -6.15 -16.69 25.77
C TYR A 124 -6.45 -17.89 24.86
N THR A 125 -7.69 -18.37 24.92
CA THR A 125 -8.13 -19.62 24.27
C THR A 125 -9.34 -19.40 23.37
N ASP A 126 -9.56 -18.18 22.89
CA ASP A 126 -10.72 -17.92 22.04
C ASP A 126 -10.57 -18.68 20.71
N ARG A 127 -11.16 -19.88 20.63
CA ARG A 127 -11.33 -20.78 19.47
C ARG A 127 -10.12 -20.98 18.57
N ASP A 128 -9.02 -20.24 18.81
CA ASP A 128 -7.85 -20.12 17.96
C ASP A 128 -6.62 -20.67 18.68
N GLY A 129 -5.81 -21.42 17.98
CA GLY A 129 -4.52 -21.86 18.52
C GLY A 129 -3.59 -20.68 18.74
N VAL A 130 -3.05 -20.54 19.94
CA VAL A 130 -2.01 -19.57 20.27
C VAL A 130 -0.65 -20.27 20.29
N TYR A 131 0.25 -19.84 19.41
CA TYR A 131 1.58 -20.43 19.27
C TYR A 131 2.66 -19.42 19.65
N GLY A 132 3.53 -19.78 20.58
CA GLY A 132 4.73 -19.00 20.89
C GLY A 132 5.77 -19.13 19.77
N VAL A 133 6.43 -18.03 19.46
CA VAL A 133 7.57 -18.01 18.50
C VAL A 133 8.85 -17.86 19.31
N ALA A 134 9.61 -18.93 19.47
CA ALA A 134 10.81 -18.93 20.30
C ALA A 134 11.99 -18.17 19.65
N SER A 135 12.05 -18.15 18.34
CA SER A 135 13.15 -17.48 17.60
C SER A 135 12.72 -16.96 16.24
N LEU A 136 13.49 -15.99 15.70
CA LEU A 136 13.28 -15.48 14.35
C LEU A 136 13.49 -16.53 13.27
N SER A 137 14.23 -17.62 13.56
CA SER A 137 14.45 -18.72 12.62
C SER A 137 13.19 -19.53 12.31
N GLU A 138 12.17 -19.48 13.14
CA GLU A 138 10.89 -20.14 12.95
C GLU A 138 9.93 -19.36 12.03
N LEU A 139 10.14 -18.05 11.86
CA LEU A 139 9.26 -17.20 11.05
C LEU A 139 9.07 -17.68 9.60
N PRO A 140 10.08 -18.20 8.88
CA PRO A 140 9.91 -18.72 7.53
C PRO A 140 8.91 -19.87 7.44
N GLU A 141 8.74 -20.66 8.49
CA GLU A 141 7.78 -21.77 8.56
C GLU A 141 6.36 -21.25 8.78
N TRP A 142 6.20 -20.22 9.60
CA TRP A 142 4.92 -19.61 9.92
C TRP A 142 4.37 -18.67 8.84
N GLN A 143 5.22 -17.95 8.12
CA GLN A 143 4.78 -16.96 7.12
C GLN A 143 3.84 -17.53 6.04
N PRO A 144 4.10 -18.70 5.44
CA PRO A 144 3.17 -19.29 4.47
C PRO A 144 1.81 -19.61 5.09
N VAL A 145 1.81 -20.16 6.31
CA VAL A 145 0.58 -20.53 7.04
C VAL A 145 -0.27 -19.29 7.31
N LEU A 146 0.33 -18.25 7.88
CA LEU A 146 -0.33 -16.99 8.16
C LEU A 146 -0.89 -16.33 6.89
N ASN A 147 -0.11 -16.34 5.80
CA ASN A 147 -0.57 -15.83 4.52
C ASN A 147 -1.78 -16.60 4.01
N GLN A 148 -1.76 -17.94 4.07
CA GLN A 148 -2.89 -18.75 3.64
C GLN A 148 -4.15 -18.47 4.48
N CYS A 149 -4.03 -18.38 5.81
CA CYS A 149 -5.15 -18.00 6.68
C CYS A 149 -5.76 -16.66 6.26
N ASN A 150 -4.91 -15.65 5.98
CA ASN A 150 -5.37 -14.35 5.53
C ASN A 150 -6.06 -14.41 4.15
N LEU A 151 -5.53 -15.19 3.21
CA LEU A 151 -6.13 -15.41 1.90
C LEU A 151 -7.50 -16.11 2.01
N TYR A 152 -7.63 -17.14 2.87
CA TYR A 152 -8.93 -17.77 3.14
C TYR A 152 -9.94 -16.78 3.73
N ARG A 153 -9.52 -15.93 4.65
CA ARG A 153 -10.37 -14.86 5.19
C ARG A 153 -10.88 -13.93 4.09
N LEU A 154 -10.00 -13.50 3.18
CA LEU A 154 -10.38 -12.67 2.05
C LEU A 154 -11.35 -13.40 1.10
N ALA A 155 -11.10 -14.68 0.84
CA ALA A 155 -12.01 -15.50 0.02
C ALA A 155 -13.41 -15.61 0.63
N GLN A 156 -13.52 -15.76 1.95
CA GLN A 156 -14.81 -15.74 2.65
C GLN A 156 -15.52 -14.39 2.57
N GLN A 157 -14.78 -13.30 2.37
CA GLN A 157 -15.30 -11.97 2.13
C GLN A 157 -15.68 -11.70 0.65
N GLY A 158 -15.59 -12.72 -0.21
CA GLY A 158 -15.98 -12.64 -1.61
C GLY A 158 -14.87 -12.21 -2.57
N VAL A 159 -13.60 -12.34 -2.17
CA VAL A 159 -12.44 -12.10 -3.03
C VAL A 159 -12.06 -13.39 -3.75
N GLU A 160 -11.91 -13.34 -5.06
CA GLU A 160 -11.43 -14.46 -5.87
C GLU A 160 -9.90 -14.54 -5.83
N ILE A 161 -9.32 -15.67 -5.42
CA ILE A 161 -7.88 -15.89 -5.33
C ILE A 161 -7.50 -17.04 -6.26
N TRP A 162 -6.76 -16.76 -7.32
CA TRP A 162 -6.44 -17.75 -8.34
C TRP A 162 -5.31 -18.70 -7.94
N ASP A 163 -4.37 -18.24 -7.13
CA ASP A 163 -3.24 -19.05 -6.68
C ASP A 163 -2.83 -18.68 -5.26
N TYR A 164 -3.20 -19.52 -4.31
CA TYR A 164 -2.90 -19.34 -2.89
C TYR A 164 -1.39 -19.44 -2.57
N ASN A 165 -0.61 -20.11 -3.41
CA ASN A 165 0.82 -20.30 -3.17
C ASN A 165 1.68 -19.15 -3.70
N ASN A 166 1.21 -18.44 -4.73
CA ASN A 166 1.91 -17.34 -5.37
C ASN A 166 1.19 -15.99 -5.21
N THR A 167 0.30 -15.87 -4.25
CA THR A 167 -0.34 -14.61 -3.87
C THR A 167 0.05 -14.30 -2.43
N TYR A 168 0.56 -13.09 -2.19
CA TYR A 168 0.97 -12.66 -0.86
C TYR A 168 0.21 -11.39 -0.45
N VAL A 169 -0.48 -11.45 0.70
CA VAL A 169 -1.28 -10.34 1.21
C VAL A 169 -0.97 -10.12 2.68
N GLU A 170 -0.45 -8.95 3.03
CA GLU A 170 -0.22 -8.57 4.42
C GLU A 170 -1.53 -8.39 5.20
N PRO A 171 -1.53 -8.64 6.52
CA PRO A 171 -2.76 -8.65 7.33
C PRO A 171 -3.48 -7.30 7.40
N GLY A 172 -2.76 -6.19 7.22
CA GLY A 172 -3.34 -4.82 7.17
C GLY A 172 -4.00 -4.43 5.86
N VAL A 173 -4.02 -5.34 4.88
CA VAL A 173 -4.60 -5.08 3.55
C VAL A 173 -6.11 -5.38 3.55
N ALA A 174 -6.87 -4.45 2.98
CA ALA A 174 -8.29 -4.63 2.71
C ALA A 174 -8.55 -4.86 1.21
N VAL A 175 -9.43 -5.80 0.87
CA VAL A 175 -9.83 -6.08 -0.52
C VAL A 175 -11.34 -6.20 -0.58
N GLY A 176 -11.97 -5.42 -1.44
CA GLY A 176 -13.42 -5.40 -1.63
C GLY A 176 -13.92 -6.66 -2.36
N ALA A 177 -15.17 -7.02 -2.05
CA ALA A 177 -15.83 -8.20 -2.64
C ALA A 177 -15.93 -8.11 -4.17
N GLY A 178 -15.91 -9.28 -4.83
CA GLY A 178 -15.92 -9.39 -6.28
C GLY A 178 -14.60 -9.05 -6.95
N SER A 179 -13.56 -8.70 -6.18
CA SER A 179 -12.21 -8.48 -6.72
C SER A 179 -11.47 -9.80 -6.89
N ALA A 180 -10.60 -9.87 -7.91
CA ALA A 180 -9.77 -11.03 -8.21
C ALA A 180 -8.28 -10.71 -8.00
N LEU A 181 -7.58 -11.60 -7.28
CA LEU A 181 -6.13 -11.58 -7.11
C LEU A 181 -5.49 -12.67 -7.97
N LEU A 182 -4.72 -12.26 -8.99
CA LEU A 182 -4.06 -13.16 -9.93
C LEU A 182 -2.67 -13.57 -9.42
N PRO A 183 -2.09 -14.67 -9.96
CA PRO A 183 -0.80 -15.18 -9.51
C PRO A 183 0.33 -14.15 -9.50
N GLY A 184 1.19 -14.19 -8.50
CA GLY A 184 2.31 -13.27 -8.33
C GLY A 184 1.92 -11.90 -7.76
N THR A 185 0.68 -11.72 -7.35
CA THR A 185 0.23 -10.49 -6.69
C THR A 185 0.79 -10.39 -5.28
N ILE A 186 1.36 -9.22 -4.94
CA ILE A 186 1.88 -8.89 -3.62
C ILE A 186 1.23 -7.60 -3.13
N LEU A 187 0.47 -7.67 -2.04
CA LEU A 187 -0.20 -6.53 -1.42
C LEU A 187 0.37 -6.28 -0.02
N ARG A 188 0.84 -5.07 0.24
CA ARG A 188 1.55 -4.73 1.48
C ARG A 188 1.06 -3.46 2.17
N GLY A 189 1.42 -3.34 3.44
CA GLY A 189 1.16 -2.18 4.28
C GLY A 189 -0.34 -1.93 4.47
N HIS A 190 -0.76 -0.68 4.37
CA HIS A 190 -2.15 -0.25 4.48
C HIS A 190 -2.83 -0.12 3.10
N THR A 191 -2.54 -1.07 2.20
CA THR A 191 -3.17 -1.11 0.88
C THR A 191 -4.66 -1.41 1.00
N SER A 192 -5.48 -0.65 0.30
CA SER A 192 -6.93 -0.89 0.18
C SER A 192 -7.32 -1.01 -1.29
N ILE A 193 -8.00 -2.09 -1.63
CA ILE A 193 -8.53 -2.37 -2.96
C ILE A 193 -10.05 -2.30 -2.88
N GLY A 194 -10.68 -1.58 -3.80
CA GLY A 194 -12.14 -1.49 -3.92
C GLY A 194 -12.80 -2.80 -4.36
N CYS A 195 -14.09 -2.73 -4.65
CA CYS A 195 -14.87 -3.86 -5.16
C CYS A 195 -14.66 -4.05 -6.68
N GLY A 196 -14.83 -5.27 -7.18
CA GLY A 196 -14.81 -5.55 -8.62
C GLY A 196 -13.46 -5.36 -9.32
N CYS A 197 -12.37 -5.23 -8.56
CA CYS A 197 -11.03 -4.99 -9.10
C CYS A 197 -10.37 -6.28 -9.61
N THR A 198 -9.44 -6.14 -10.56
CA THR A 198 -8.54 -7.22 -10.96
C THR A 198 -7.09 -6.81 -10.71
N ILE A 199 -6.40 -7.50 -9.81
CA ILE A 199 -5.02 -7.18 -9.43
C ILE A 199 -4.10 -8.33 -9.81
N GLY A 200 -3.08 -8.03 -10.60
CA GLY A 200 -2.15 -9.03 -11.12
C GLY A 200 -2.32 -9.29 -12.62
N PRO A 201 -1.59 -10.29 -13.18
CA PRO A 201 -0.55 -11.05 -12.48
C PRO A 201 0.69 -10.19 -12.15
N ASN A 202 1.54 -10.67 -11.25
CA ASN A 202 2.85 -10.06 -10.93
C ASN A 202 2.78 -8.56 -10.59
N SER A 203 1.74 -8.14 -9.88
CA SER A 203 1.57 -6.75 -9.44
C SER A 203 2.01 -6.59 -7.99
N TYR A 204 2.67 -5.47 -7.69
CA TYR A 204 3.13 -5.12 -6.35
C TYR A 204 2.50 -3.79 -5.92
N LEU A 205 1.71 -3.82 -4.85
CA LEU A 205 1.06 -2.63 -4.31
C LEU A 205 1.43 -2.46 -2.83
N GLU A 206 1.89 -1.27 -2.46
CA GLU A 206 2.26 -0.95 -1.06
C GLU A 206 1.72 0.42 -0.66
N ASN A 207 0.92 0.45 0.42
CA ASN A 207 0.25 1.67 0.89
C ASN A 207 -0.52 2.38 -0.24
N ALA A 208 -1.16 1.59 -1.10
CA ALA A 208 -1.91 2.06 -2.25
C ALA A 208 -3.42 2.04 -1.96
N LYS A 209 -4.14 3.06 -2.44
CA LYS A 209 -5.60 3.08 -2.40
C LYS A 209 -6.12 2.95 -3.83
N ILE A 210 -6.83 1.85 -4.11
CA ILE A 210 -7.36 1.53 -5.44
C ILE A 210 -8.88 1.58 -5.37
N GLY A 211 -9.49 2.40 -6.22
CA GLY A 211 -10.94 2.50 -6.34
C GLY A 211 -11.58 1.30 -7.03
N ASP A 212 -12.91 1.24 -6.98
CA ASP A 212 -13.70 0.12 -7.53
C ASP A 212 -13.48 -0.09 -9.03
N ASP A 213 -13.73 -1.30 -9.51
CA ASP A 213 -13.70 -1.69 -10.93
C ASP A 213 -12.34 -1.40 -11.63
N THR A 214 -11.28 -1.24 -10.85
CA THR A 214 -9.94 -0.89 -11.37
C THR A 214 -9.10 -2.15 -11.65
N ASN A 215 -8.36 -2.10 -12.75
CA ASN A 215 -7.43 -3.15 -13.16
C ASN A 215 -5.98 -2.71 -12.97
N VAL A 216 -5.16 -3.50 -12.25
CA VAL A 216 -3.71 -3.28 -12.10
C VAL A 216 -2.97 -4.51 -12.58
N ASN A 217 -2.40 -4.46 -13.77
CA ASN A 217 -1.78 -5.59 -14.44
C ASN A 217 -0.25 -5.45 -14.47
N SER A 218 0.49 -6.44 -13.94
CA SER A 218 1.97 -6.53 -14.00
C SER A 218 2.67 -5.21 -13.70
N SER A 219 2.21 -4.50 -12.67
CA SER A 219 2.59 -3.11 -12.40
C SER A 219 2.89 -2.88 -10.93
N GLN A 220 3.53 -1.75 -10.63
CA GLN A 220 3.90 -1.38 -9.27
C GLN A 220 3.22 -0.07 -8.87
N VAL A 221 2.60 -0.04 -7.66
CA VAL A 221 1.95 1.15 -7.11
C VAL A 221 2.39 1.34 -5.66
N TYR A 222 3.01 2.48 -5.37
CA TYR A 222 3.52 2.81 -4.04
C TYR A 222 2.95 4.11 -3.50
N ASN A 223 2.44 4.11 -2.26
CA ASN A 223 2.04 5.32 -1.51
C ASN A 223 1.25 6.31 -2.39
N SER A 224 0.24 5.82 -3.09
CA SER A 224 -0.51 6.55 -4.11
C SER A 224 -1.98 6.16 -4.12
N THR A 225 -2.81 7.03 -4.69
CA THR A 225 -4.24 6.79 -4.84
C THR A 225 -4.59 6.65 -6.31
N VAL A 226 -5.44 5.67 -6.65
CA VAL A 226 -6.01 5.42 -7.99
C VAL A 226 -7.53 5.39 -7.87
N GLY A 227 -8.22 6.16 -8.69
CA GLY A 227 -9.67 6.21 -8.75
C GLY A 227 -10.30 4.95 -9.33
N TYR A 228 -11.61 4.97 -9.49
CA TYR A 228 -12.39 3.85 -10.00
C TYR A 228 -12.33 3.73 -11.53
N ASP A 229 -12.68 2.55 -12.06
CA ASP A 229 -12.71 2.25 -13.51
C ASP A 229 -11.43 2.69 -14.24
N THR A 230 -10.29 2.43 -13.62
CA THR A 230 -8.97 2.84 -14.13
C THR A 230 -8.13 1.61 -14.46
N HIS A 231 -7.37 1.70 -15.57
CA HIS A 231 -6.52 0.63 -16.03
C HIS A 231 -5.05 1.01 -15.91
N ILE A 232 -4.29 0.25 -15.11
CA ILE A 232 -2.86 0.43 -14.87
C ILE A 232 -2.10 -0.76 -15.46
N GLY A 233 -1.17 -0.49 -16.35
CA GLY A 233 -0.28 -1.50 -16.91
C GLY A 233 -0.63 -2.00 -18.32
N PRO A 234 0.10 -3.01 -18.76
CA PRO A 234 1.18 -3.70 -18.02
C PRO A 234 2.46 -2.86 -17.88
N PHE A 235 3.31 -3.23 -16.90
CA PHE A 235 4.64 -2.64 -16.68
C PHE A 235 4.62 -1.14 -16.40
N ALA A 236 3.60 -0.65 -15.72
CA ALA A 236 3.54 0.72 -15.24
C ALA A 236 4.15 0.85 -13.83
N TYR A 237 4.71 2.02 -13.54
CA TYR A 237 5.28 2.33 -12.23
C TYR A 237 4.67 3.62 -11.67
N ILE A 238 3.76 3.47 -10.71
CA ILE A 238 3.16 4.59 -9.99
C ILE A 238 3.94 4.80 -8.70
N ARG A 239 4.70 5.89 -8.65
CA ARG A 239 5.59 6.24 -7.55
C ARG A 239 4.87 7.06 -6.48
N PRO A 240 5.47 7.12 -5.25
CA PRO A 240 4.88 7.84 -4.13
C PRO A 240 4.45 9.29 -4.43
N GLY A 241 3.34 9.68 -3.78
CA GLY A 241 2.79 11.03 -3.89
C GLY A 241 2.00 11.27 -5.17
N SER A 242 1.54 10.20 -5.83
CA SER A 242 0.72 10.33 -7.04
C SER A 242 -0.76 10.11 -6.73
N THR A 243 -1.60 10.93 -7.37
CA THR A 243 -3.05 10.80 -7.34
C THR A 243 -3.54 10.63 -8.77
N ILE A 244 -4.06 9.45 -9.07
CA ILE A 244 -4.60 9.08 -10.37
C ILE A 244 -6.13 9.10 -10.23
N GLY A 245 -6.82 9.85 -11.04
CA GLY A 245 -8.28 9.94 -11.05
C GLY A 245 -8.97 8.69 -11.58
N SER A 246 -10.20 8.85 -12.02
CA SER A 246 -11.07 7.78 -12.51
C SER A 246 -11.12 7.73 -14.03
N HIS A 247 -11.50 6.58 -14.61
CA HIS A 247 -11.60 6.36 -16.06
C HIS A 247 -10.27 6.62 -16.80
N ILE A 248 -9.16 6.43 -16.11
CA ILE A 248 -7.83 6.69 -16.65
C ILE A 248 -7.24 5.42 -17.28
N ARG A 249 -6.43 5.60 -18.29
CA ARG A 249 -5.59 4.56 -18.84
C ARG A 249 -4.10 4.94 -18.69
N VAL A 250 -3.40 4.21 -17.84
CA VAL A 250 -1.94 4.21 -17.75
C VAL A 250 -1.44 2.91 -18.37
N GLY A 251 -0.75 3.00 -19.50
CA GLY A 251 -0.35 1.79 -20.24
C GLY A 251 1.10 1.37 -19.98
N ASP A 252 1.66 0.69 -20.97
CA ASP A 252 2.95 0.01 -20.87
C ASP A 252 4.14 0.98 -20.77
N PHE A 253 5.05 0.65 -19.84
CA PHE A 253 6.28 1.41 -19.59
C PHE A 253 6.04 2.90 -19.27
N VAL A 254 4.96 3.18 -18.54
CA VAL A 254 4.65 4.52 -18.06
C VAL A 254 5.10 4.65 -16.61
N GLU A 255 5.84 5.70 -16.30
CA GLU A 255 6.21 6.09 -14.95
C GLU A 255 5.52 7.40 -14.56
N ILE A 256 4.78 7.39 -13.43
CA ILE A 256 4.15 8.58 -12.85
C ILE A 256 4.71 8.79 -11.45
N LYS A 257 5.14 10.03 -11.14
CA LYS A 257 5.75 10.36 -9.86
C LYS A 257 5.28 11.70 -9.34
N ASN A 258 4.82 11.74 -8.08
CA ASN A 258 4.45 12.99 -7.38
C ASN A 258 3.60 13.92 -8.27
N SER A 259 2.57 13.33 -8.89
CA SER A 259 1.73 13.99 -9.90
C SER A 259 0.25 13.72 -9.64
N THR A 260 -0.57 14.69 -10.01
CA THR A 260 -2.03 14.56 -10.04
C THR A 260 -2.48 14.42 -11.48
N ILE A 261 -3.22 13.35 -11.79
CA ILE A 261 -3.80 13.12 -13.12
C ILE A 261 -5.32 13.10 -12.96
N ALA A 262 -6.00 14.02 -13.58
CA ALA A 262 -7.45 14.12 -13.51
C ALA A 262 -8.15 13.14 -14.47
N ASP A 263 -9.44 12.95 -14.24
CA ASP A 263 -10.27 11.91 -14.84
C ASP A 263 -10.23 11.85 -16.38
N GLY A 264 -10.37 10.66 -16.92
CA GLY A 264 -10.48 10.42 -18.37
C GLY A 264 -9.19 10.58 -19.14
N THR A 265 -8.08 10.93 -18.50
CA THR A 265 -6.78 11.15 -19.16
C THR A 265 -6.13 9.82 -19.57
N LYS A 266 -5.46 9.81 -20.73
CA LYS A 266 -4.80 8.65 -21.33
C LYS A 266 -3.31 8.87 -21.45
N ILE A 267 -2.52 7.99 -20.81
CA ILE A 267 -1.06 7.97 -20.83
C ILE A 267 -0.66 6.53 -21.18
N SER A 268 -0.72 6.20 -22.48
CA SER A 268 -0.79 4.78 -22.88
C SER A 268 0.56 4.11 -23.12
N HIS A 269 1.66 4.84 -23.37
CA HIS A 269 2.91 4.22 -23.80
C HIS A 269 4.15 5.03 -23.45
N LEU A 270 5.19 4.37 -22.90
CA LEU A 270 6.58 4.85 -22.82
C LEU A 270 6.71 6.32 -22.39
N THR A 271 6.07 6.72 -21.31
CA THR A 271 5.93 8.13 -20.92
C THR A 271 6.42 8.32 -19.50
N TYR A 272 7.13 9.41 -19.23
CA TYR A 272 7.44 9.85 -17.88
C TYR A 272 6.66 11.12 -17.52
N VAL A 273 5.84 11.04 -16.45
CA VAL A 273 5.11 12.17 -15.90
C VAL A 273 5.56 12.37 -14.44
N GLY A 274 6.41 13.34 -14.21
CA GLY A 274 6.94 13.64 -12.88
C GLY A 274 6.67 15.08 -12.46
N ASP A 275 6.29 15.27 -11.17
CA ASP A 275 6.03 16.57 -10.56
C ASP A 275 5.05 17.42 -11.43
N SER A 276 3.89 16.83 -11.79
CA SER A 276 2.96 17.43 -12.76
C SER A 276 1.53 17.46 -12.23
N ASP A 277 0.77 18.46 -12.63
CA ASP A 277 -0.68 18.56 -12.46
C ASP A 277 -1.34 18.51 -13.84
N VAL A 278 -2.10 17.47 -14.12
CA VAL A 278 -2.70 17.17 -15.41
C VAL A 278 -4.21 17.19 -15.31
N GLY A 279 -4.84 17.98 -16.15
CA GLY A 279 -6.28 18.13 -16.28
C GLY A 279 -7.00 16.89 -16.81
N GLN A 280 -8.31 17.03 -17.00
CA GLN A 280 -9.18 15.96 -17.47
C GLN A 280 -9.05 15.71 -18.97
N ASN A 281 -9.34 14.48 -19.38
CA ASN A 281 -9.46 14.08 -20.79
C ASN A 281 -8.24 14.41 -21.66
N CYS A 282 -7.06 14.52 -21.05
CA CYS A 282 -5.82 14.73 -21.80
C CYS A 282 -5.37 13.44 -22.49
N ASN A 283 -4.61 13.59 -23.58
CA ASN A 283 -4.01 12.45 -24.26
C ASN A 283 -2.51 12.66 -24.45
N PHE A 284 -1.72 11.75 -23.90
CA PHE A 284 -0.27 11.75 -24.04
C PHE A 284 0.17 10.79 -25.14
N GLY A 285 0.88 11.32 -26.12
CA GLY A 285 1.57 10.53 -27.13
C GLY A 285 2.79 9.80 -26.55
N CYS A 286 3.11 8.67 -27.16
CA CYS A 286 4.26 7.84 -26.81
C CYS A 286 5.56 8.65 -26.73
N GLY A 287 6.39 8.39 -25.71
CA GLY A 287 7.70 9.04 -25.56
C GLY A 287 7.65 10.47 -25.00
N THR A 288 6.53 10.89 -24.45
CA THR A 288 6.43 12.20 -23.77
C THR A 288 7.20 12.18 -22.45
N VAL A 289 7.92 13.26 -22.15
CA VAL A 289 8.68 13.44 -20.93
C VAL A 289 8.41 14.81 -20.32
N THR A 290 8.03 14.85 -19.04
CA THR A 290 8.07 16.08 -18.26
C THR A 290 9.47 16.21 -17.65
N VAL A 291 10.24 17.19 -18.16
CA VAL A 291 11.63 17.43 -17.72
C VAL A 291 11.59 18.33 -16.48
N ASN A 292 11.52 17.72 -15.32
CA ASN A 292 11.19 18.36 -14.05
C ASN A 292 12.40 18.74 -13.17
N TYR A 293 13.66 18.50 -13.62
CA TYR A 293 14.85 18.69 -12.80
C TYR A 293 15.99 19.38 -13.55
N ASP A 294 16.56 20.44 -12.95
CA ASP A 294 17.63 21.26 -13.52
C ASP A 294 19.02 21.04 -12.87
N ARG A 295 19.21 19.96 -12.11
CA ARG A 295 20.34 19.63 -11.21
C ARG A 295 20.28 20.31 -9.84
N ALA A 296 19.60 21.43 -9.66
CA ALA A 296 19.49 22.14 -8.40
C ALA A 296 18.16 21.87 -7.70
N LYS A 297 17.05 21.98 -8.43
CA LYS A 297 15.70 21.83 -7.88
C LYS A 297 14.75 21.22 -8.91
N LYS A 298 13.58 20.83 -8.41
CA LYS A 298 12.49 20.30 -9.23
C LYS A 298 11.44 21.39 -9.44
N TYR A 299 10.82 21.34 -10.62
CA TYR A 299 9.74 22.23 -11.02
C TYR A 299 8.53 21.42 -11.45
N ARG A 300 7.36 22.01 -11.31
CA ARG A 300 6.10 21.38 -11.77
C ARG A 300 5.75 21.81 -13.19
N THR A 301 5.12 20.88 -13.89
CA THR A 301 4.44 21.12 -15.16
C THR A 301 2.94 21.14 -14.92
N THR A 302 2.23 22.13 -15.44
CA THR A 302 0.76 22.20 -15.39
C THR A 302 0.20 21.97 -16.77
N ILE A 303 -0.76 21.05 -16.91
CA ILE A 303 -1.43 20.75 -18.17
C ILE A 303 -2.93 20.87 -17.93
N GLY A 304 -3.57 21.76 -18.68
CA GLY A 304 -5.00 22.00 -18.60
C GLY A 304 -5.83 20.87 -19.20
N ASP A 305 -7.15 21.04 -19.15
CA ASP A 305 -8.11 20.03 -19.62
C ASP A 305 -8.08 19.84 -21.13
N ASN A 306 -8.38 18.63 -21.60
CA ASN A 306 -8.53 18.29 -23.02
C ASN A 306 -7.28 18.57 -23.88
N ALA A 307 -6.10 18.64 -23.28
CA ALA A 307 -4.86 18.86 -23.99
C ALA A 307 -4.39 17.60 -24.74
N PHE A 308 -3.89 17.77 -25.95
CA PHE A 308 -3.27 16.72 -26.75
C PHE A 308 -1.75 16.91 -26.82
N ILE A 309 -1.01 16.01 -26.22
CA ILE A 309 0.45 16.02 -26.19
C ILE A 309 0.96 15.05 -27.26
N GLY A 310 1.57 15.56 -28.32
CA GLY A 310 2.10 14.75 -29.42
C GLY A 310 3.25 13.84 -28.99
N CYS A 311 3.48 12.75 -29.73
CA CYS A 311 4.55 11.80 -29.43
C CYS A 311 5.93 12.44 -29.34
N ASN A 312 6.82 11.91 -28.49
CA ASN A 312 8.20 12.41 -28.30
C ASN A 312 8.25 13.91 -27.97
N THR A 313 7.29 14.40 -27.19
CA THR A 313 7.30 15.77 -26.67
C THR A 313 8.09 15.85 -25.38
N ASN A 314 8.97 16.85 -25.25
CA ASN A 314 9.63 17.19 -24.00
C ASN A 314 9.00 18.48 -23.47
N LEU A 315 8.47 18.45 -22.23
CA LEU A 315 7.96 19.61 -21.52
C LEU A 315 9.01 20.05 -20.50
N ILE A 316 9.71 21.15 -20.76
CA ILE A 316 10.77 21.66 -19.87
C ILE A 316 10.13 22.50 -18.77
N ALA A 317 10.04 21.92 -17.58
CA ALA A 317 9.43 22.60 -16.43
C ALA A 317 10.32 23.76 -15.89
N PRO A 318 9.70 24.87 -15.36
CA PRO A 318 8.26 25.04 -15.25
C PRO A 318 7.61 25.44 -16.58
N VAL A 319 6.50 24.82 -16.93
CA VAL A 319 5.72 25.19 -18.12
C VAL A 319 4.23 24.89 -17.88
N THR A 320 3.38 25.77 -18.44
CA THR A 320 1.93 25.62 -18.43
C THR A 320 1.41 25.35 -19.84
N VAL A 321 0.62 24.28 -19.99
CA VAL A 321 -0.07 23.92 -21.22
C VAL A 321 -1.56 24.21 -21.03
N GLY A 322 -2.09 25.18 -21.77
CA GLY A 322 -3.48 25.64 -21.63
C GLY A 322 -4.51 24.61 -22.11
N ASP A 323 -5.76 24.80 -21.69
CA ASP A 323 -6.87 23.90 -22.03
C ASP A 323 -7.07 23.73 -23.53
N GLY A 324 -7.39 22.51 -23.96
CA GLY A 324 -7.66 22.22 -25.37
C GLY A 324 -6.51 22.48 -26.34
N SER A 325 -5.29 22.70 -25.81
CA SER A 325 -4.13 22.92 -26.65
C SER A 325 -3.62 21.64 -27.31
N TYR A 326 -2.93 21.80 -28.42
CA TYR A 326 -2.34 20.71 -29.19
C TYR A 326 -0.84 20.90 -29.33
N ILE A 327 -0.04 19.91 -28.94
CA ILE A 327 1.40 19.96 -29.13
C ILE A 327 1.79 19.02 -30.27
N ALA A 328 2.47 19.55 -31.27
CA ALA A 328 2.94 18.76 -32.41
C ALA A 328 4.03 17.77 -31.98
N ALA A 329 3.95 16.54 -32.46
CA ALA A 329 4.92 15.49 -32.18
C ALA A 329 6.38 15.93 -32.42
N GLY A 330 7.30 15.49 -31.55
CA GLY A 330 8.72 15.82 -31.60
C GLY A 330 9.06 17.25 -31.17
N SER A 331 8.17 17.91 -30.43
CA SER A 331 8.39 19.28 -29.94
C SER A 331 9.11 19.28 -28.58
N THR A 332 9.99 20.26 -28.39
CA THR A 332 10.55 20.59 -27.04
C THR A 332 10.00 21.94 -26.60
N ILE A 333 9.13 21.92 -25.62
CA ILE A 333 8.37 23.08 -25.13
C ILE A 333 9.11 23.71 -23.96
N THR A 334 9.41 25.00 -24.08
CA THR A 334 10.13 25.81 -23.08
C THR A 334 9.33 26.99 -22.58
N ASP A 335 8.26 27.35 -23.26
CA ASP A 335 7.41 28.49 -22.97
C ASP A 335 5.97 28.03 -22.80
N ASP A 336 5.17 28.78 -22.01
CA ASP A 336 3.77 28.47 -21.76
C ASP A 336 2.95 28.46 -23.08
N ILE A 337 2.02 27.54 -23.18
CA ILE A 337 1.13 27.38 -24.32
C ILE A 337 -0.25 27.92 -23.97
N PRO A 338 -0.77 28.92 -24.69
CA PRO A 338 -2.13 29.41 -24.49
C PRO A 338 -3.19 28.31 -24.73
N ALA A 339 -4.35 28.43 -24.08
CA ALA A 339 -5.49 27.57 -24.38
C ALA A 339 -5.85 27.55 -25.87
N MET A 340 -6.29 26.41 -26.38
CA MET A 340 -6.72 26.18 -27.78
C MET A 340 -5.64 26.44 -28.82
N ALA A 341 -4.37 26.52 -28.42
CA ALA A 341 -3.27 26.79 -29.35
C ALA A 341 -2.64 25.49 -29.89
N LEU A 342 -2.06 25.57 -31.09
CA LEU A 342 -1.16 24.57 -31.63
C LEU A 342 0.29 25.02 -31.39
N ALA A 343 1.05 24.28 -30.58
CA ALA A 343 2.47 24.51 -30.33
C ALA A 343 3.33 23.60 -31.25
N ILE A 344 4.27 24.18 -31.95
CA ILE A 344 5.24 23.47 -32.81
C ILE A 344 6.64 23.97 -32.48
N ALA A 345 7.40 23.15 -31.73
CA ALA A 345 8.76 23.50 -31.30
C ALA A 345 9.77 22.44 -31.79
N ARG A 346 9.90 22.34 -33.10
CA ARG A 346 10.84 21.44 -33.80
C ARG A 346 11.28 22.04 -35.13
N ALA A 347 12.43 21.59 -35.61
CA ALA A 347 12.94 22.04 -36.93
C ALA A 347 11.99 21.62 -38.06
N ARG A 348 11.90 22.49 -39.09
CA ARG A 348 11.16 22.16 -40.29
C ARG A 348 11.87 21.05 -41.06
N GLN A 349 11.13 20.05 -41.52
CA GLN A 349 11.67 18.96 -42.34
C GLN A 349 12.34 19.45 -43.60
N GLN A 350 13.53 18.90 -43.89
CA GLN A 350 14.24 19.11 -45.15
C GLN A 350 14.51 17.76 -45.81
N ASN A 351 14.10 17.61 -47.05
CA ASN A 351 14.36 16.42 -47.85
C ASN A 351 15.55 16.67 -48.80
N LYS A 352 16.60 15.85 -48.72
CA LYS A 352 17.76 15.89 -49.64
C LYS A 352 17.55 14.84 -50.72
N LYS A 353 17.15 15.29 -51.92
CA LYS A 353 16.87 14.42 -53.06
C LYS A 353 18.11 13.62 -53.46
N ASP A 354 17.93 12.34 -53.73
CA ASP A 354 18.94 11.39 -54.20
C ASP A 354 20.14 11.22 -53.24
N TRP A 355 19.96 11.55 -51.93
CA TRP A 355 21.03 11.48 -50.93
C TRP A 355 21.60 10.08 -50.81
N ALA A 356 20.75 9.04 -50.68
CA ALA A 356 21.15 7.64 -50.54
C ALA A 356 21.93 7.13 -51.77
N ALA A 357 21.47 7.49 -53.00
CA ALA A 357 22.14 7.13 -54.25
C ALA A 357 23.54 7.74 -54.36
N LYS A 358 23.72 8.98 -53.89
CA LYS A 358 25.02 9.65 -53.88
C LYS A 358 26.00 9.12 -52.87
N HIS A 359 25.55 8.48 -51.81
CA HIS A 359 26.37 7.98 -50.69
C HIS A 359 26.69 6.49 -50.78
N LYS A 360 26.41 5.81 -51.91
CA LYS A 360 26.69 4.38 -52.15
C LYS A 360 26.54 3.55 -50.89
N ILE A 361 25.30 3.34 -50.40
CA ILE A 361 25.05 2.35 -49.33
C ILE A 361 25.47 1.01 -49.93
N LYS A 362 26.55 0.41 -49.42
CA LYS A 362 26.96 -0.91 -49.84
C LYS A 362 25.83 -1.87 -49.51
N GLU A 363 25.25 -2.48 -50.55
CA GLU A 363 24.42 -3.69 -50.31
C GLU A 363 25.27 -4.73 -49.59
N LYS A 364 24.78 -5.25 -48.48
CA LYS A 364 25.42 -6.33 -47.75
C LYS A 364 25.04 -7.66 -48.39
#